data_ffb75bb14cf0fd51ea4fa83ba896b581
#
_entry.id   ffb75bb14cf0fd51ea4fa83ba896b581
#
_cell.length_a   1.000
_cell.length_b   1.000
_cell.length_c   1.000
_cell.angle_alpha   90.00
_cell.angle_beta   90.00
_cell.angle_gamma   90.00
#
_symmetry.space_group_name_H-M   'P 1'
#
loop_
_entity.id
_entity.type
_entity.pdbx_description
1 polymer ?
#
loop_
_entity_poly.entity_id
_entity_poly.type
_entity_poly.pdbx_seq_one_letter_code
_entity_poly.pdbx_strand_id
1 'polypeptide(L)'
;IVQYRPSTLAPFPAQVQDAKSAVRYLVQHAPAYPIDINNIFLAGDSSGGHTALCSLATWEDGRLDDEGTPLPALRGCIDFYGPTHLEQMNYEPSLVEHRGEHSPEGLEIGGYDVVDKPELAYRCSPVAYFKERQNIPPLLILHGSKDTQVPFGQSVILYERLKELKIDPVEFYQVKGADHGGSLFWCQAVKDVVIDFINRCVSDPYHNELYIS
;
A
#
# COMPACT_ATOMS: atom_id res chain seq x y z
N ILE A 1 -2.96 4.51 -14.30
CA ILE A 1 -2.49 5.25 -13.12
C ILE A 1 -3.71 5.95 -12.53
N VAL A 2 -3.92 5.76 -11.23
CA VAL A 2 -4.97 6.48 -10.47
C VAL A 2 -4.36 7.75 -9.89
N GLN A 3 -5.02 8.88 -10.13
CA GLN A 3 -4.70 10.13 -9.48
C GLN A 3 -5.73 10.37 -8.38
N TYR A 4 -5.31 10.23 -7.14
CA TYR A 4 -6.15 10.49 -5.96
C TYR A 4 -6.01 11.94 -5.47
N ARG A 5 -6.95 12.39 -4.64
CA ARG A 5 -6.91 13.72 -4.03
C ARG A 5 -5.66 13.89 -3.17
N PRO A 6 -4.87 14.97 -3.35
CA PRO A 6 -3.74 15.22 -2.46
C PRO A 6 -4.21 15.61 -1.05
N SER A 7 -3.40 15.34 -0.02
CA SER A 7 -3.73 15.61 1.38
C SER A 7 -3.97 17.09 1.68
N THR A 8 -3.45 17.99 0.84
CA THR A 8 -3.73 19.43 0.88
C THR A 8 -5.17 19.78 0.50
N LEU A 9 -5.85 18.92 -0.25
CA LEU A 9 -7.26 19.07 -0.65
C LEU A 9 -8.19 18.31 0.28
N ALA A 10 -7.82 17.09 0.64
CA ALA A 10 -8.58 16.23 1.53
C ALA A 10 -7.62 15.29 2.29
N PRO A 11 -7.61 15.33 3.64
CA PRO A 11 -6.78 14.45 4.44
C PRO A 11 -7.24 12.99 4.33
N PHE A 12 -6.47 12.07 4.93
CA PHE A 12 -6.86 10.67 5.05
C PHE A 12 -8.28 10.54 5.61
N PRO A 13 -9.12 9.63 5.07
CA PRO A 13 -8.81 8.54 4.15
C PRO A 13 -9.14 8.82 2.66
N ALA A 14 -9.19 10.06 2.22
CA ALA A 14 -9.65 10.42 0.88
C ALA A 14 -8.89 9.67 -0.23
N GLN A 15 -7.60 9.45 -0.07
CA GLN A 15 -6.73 8.75 -1.04
C GLN A 15 -7.16 7.29 -1.21
N VAL A 16 -7.50 6.62 -0.11
CA VAL A 16 -7.97 5.23 -0.10
C VAL A 16 -9.36 5.12 -0.74
N GLN A 17 -10.25 6.05 -0.44
CA GLN A 17 -11.59 6.15 -1.05
C GLN A 17 -11.47 6.30 -2.56
N ASP A 18 -10.63 7.24 -3.02
CA ASP A 18 -10.41 7.47 -4.46
C ASP A 18 -9.82 6.23 -5.16
N ALA A 19 -8.89 5.51 -4.51
CA ALA A 19 -8.32 4.29 -5.07
C ALA A 19 -9.38 3.19 -5.20
N LYS A 20 -10.22 2.98 -4.20
CA LYS A 20 -11.33 2.02 -4.23
C LYS A 20 -12.36 2.38 -5.30
N SER A 21 -12.76 3.65 -5.38
CA SER A 21 -13.68 4.16 -6.41
C SER A 21 -13.13 3.98 -7.82
N ALA A 22 -11.83 4.22 -8.02
CA ALA A 22 -11.19 4.02 -9.31
C ALA A 22 -11.23 2.55 -9.76
N VAL A 23 -11.03 1.60 -8.85
CA VAL A 23 -11.15 0.17 -9.17
C VAL A 23 -12.59 -0.19 -9.56
N ARG A 24 -13.59 0.28 -8.80
CA ARG A 24 -15.00 0.08 -9.16
C ARG A 24 -15.33 0.63 -10.54
N TYR A 25 -14.88 1.85 -10.82
CA TYR A 25 -15.06 2.49 -12.11
C TYR A 25 -14.50 1.63 -13.24
N LEU A 26 -13.25 1.14 -13.10
CA LEU A 26 -12.60 0.31 -14.09
C LEU A 26 -13.36 -1.01 -14.33
N VAL A 27 -13.83 -1.66 -13.27
CA VAL A 27 -14.61 -2.90 -13.39
C VAL A 27 -15.95 -2.65 -14.08
N GLN A 28 -16.66 -1.58 -13.71
CA GLN A 28 -17.93 -1.22 -14.36
C GLN A 28 -17.77 -0.90 -15.86
N HIS A 29 -16.62 -0.35 -16.24
CA HIS A 29 -16.32 0.06 -17.60
C HIS A 29 -15.38 -0.91 -18.33
N ALA A 30 -15.13 -2.10 -17.77
CA ALA A 30 -14.24 -3.10 -18.35
C ALA A 30 -14.50 -3.42 -19.85
N PRO A 31 -15.75 -3.45 -20.34
CA PRO A 31 -15.99 -3.65 -21.76
C PRO A 31 -15.41 -2.56 -22.69
N ALA A 32 -15.15 -1.37 -22.14
CA ALA A 32 -14.56 -0.26 -22.90
C ALA A 32 -13.02 -0.24 -22.83
N TYR A 33 -12.42 -1.07 -21.96
CA TYR A 33 -10.99 -1.16 -21.74
C TYR A 33 -10.52 -2.60 -21.87
N PRO A 34 -9.29 -2.87 -22.37
CA PRO A 34 -8.76 -4.23 -22.44
C PRO A 34 -8.27 -4.69 -21.04
N ILE A 35 -9.21 -4.84 -20.09
CA ILE A 35 -8.93 -5.17 -18.69
C ILE A 35 -9.42 -6.58 -18.38
N ASP A 36 -8.60 -7.39 -17.75
CA ASP A 36 -9.02 -8.65 -17.14
C ASP A 36 -9.45 -8.41 -15.68
N ILE A 37 -10.75 -8.37 -15.46
CA ILE A 37 -11.35 -8.12 -14.14
C ILE A 37 -11.14 -9.28 -13.13
N ASN A 38 -10.68 -10.44 -13.59
CA ASN A 38 -10.36 -11.57 -12.73
C ASN A 38 -8.92 -11.55 -12.22
N ASN A 39 -8.08 -10.66 -12.75
CA ASN A 39 -6.67 -10.55 -12.39
C ASN A 39 -6.30 -9.11 -12.03
N ILE A 40 -6.91 -8.59 -10.97
CA ILE A 40 -6.71 -7.22 -10.48
C ILE A 40 -5.61 -7.21 -9.41
N PHE A 41 -4.66 -6.30 -9.56
CA PHE A 41 -3.60 -6.02 -8.60
C PHE A 41 -3.66 -4.57 -8.15
N LEU A 42 -3.36 -4.32 -6.87
CA LEU A 42 -3.01 -2.99 -6.40
C LEU A 42 -1.50 -2.83 -6.45
N ALA A 43 -1.03 -1.68 -6.90
CA ALA A 43 0.39 -1.34 -6.84
C ALA A 43 0.54 0.16 -6.58
N GLY A 44 1.55 0.52 -5.81
CA GLY A 44 1.85 1.93 -5.57
C GLY A 44 3.25 2.15 -5.04
N ASP A 45 3.77 3.33 -5.28
CA ASP A 45 5.07 3.78 -4.80
C ASP A 45 4.92 4.95 -3.82
N SER A 46 5.78 5.02 -2.79
CA SER A 46 5.76 6.10 -1.80
C SER A 46 4.36 6.27 -1.18
N SER A 47 3.75 7.45 -1.29
CA SER A 47 2.36 7.70 -0.87
C SER A 47 1.35 6.79 -1.58
N GLY A 48 1.63 6.35 -2.81
CA GLY A 48 0.82 5.35 -3.51
C GLY A 48 0.94 3.96 -2.87
N GLY A 49 2.10 3.58 -2.37
CA GLY A 49 2.33 2.37 -1.58
C GLY A 49 1.51 2.38 -0.28
N HIS A 50 1.57 3.49 0.45
CA HIS A 50 0.72 3.72 1.62
C HIS A 50 -0.77 3.53 1.30
N THR A 51 -1.25 4.19 0.23
CA THR A 51 -2.64 4.09 -0.22
C THR A 51 -3.02 2.65 -0.61
N ALA A 52 -2.15 1.95 -1.32
CA ALA A 52 -2.36 0.55 -1.71
C ALA A 52 -2.43 -0.37 -0.49
N LEU A 53 -1.55 -0.20 0.48
CA LEU A 53 -1.53 -0.99 1.74
C LEU A 53 -2.77 -0.73 2.60
N CYS A 54 -3.19 0.54 2.77
CA CYS A 54 -4.42 0.87 3.48
C CYS A 54 -5.65 0.28 2.78
N SER A 55 -5.68 0.35 1.44
CA SER A 55 -6.73 -0.26 0.64
C SER A 55 -6.76 -1.77 0.82
N LEU A 56 -5.62 -2.46 0.71
CA LEU A 56 -5.48 -3.90 0.91
C LEU A 56 -6.00 -4.34 2.28
N ALA A 57 -5.55 -3.67 3.35
CA ALA A 57 -5.89 -4.02 4.72
C ALA A 57 -7.39 -3.84 5.05
N THR A 58 -8.11 -3.06 4.25
CA THR A 58 -9.53 -2.72 4.44
C THR A 58 -10.40 -3.08 3.24
N TRP A 59 -9.90 -3.98 2.36
CA TRP A 59 -10.55 -4.28 1.09
C TRP A 59 -11.92 -4.93 1.26
N GLU A 60 -12.03 -5.87 2.19
CA GLU A 60 -13.22 -6.69 2.35
C GLU A 60 -14.16 -6.23 3.48
N ASP A 61 -13.73 -5.32 4.34
CA ASP A 61 -14.50 -4.97 5.54
C ASP A 61 -15.16 -3.58 5.51
N GLY A 62 -15.07 -2.89 4.39
CA GLY A 62 -15.72 -1.59 4.18
C GLY A 62 -15.13 -0.42 4.96
N ARG A 63 -14.10 -0.65 5.80
CA ARG A 63 -13.38 0.46 6.43
C ARG A 63 -12.68 1.30 5.37
N LEU A 64 -12.54 2.59 5.62
CA LEU A 64 -11.94 3.55 4.69
C LEU A 64 -12.61 3.51 3.29
N ASP A 65 -13.93 3.33 3.27
CA ASP A 65 -14.73 3.27 2.06
C ASP A 65 -15.97 4.15 2.24
N ASP A 66 -16.34 4.93 1.24
CA ASP A 66 -17.48 5.83 1.27
C ASP A 66 -18.62 5.43 0.32
N GLU A 67 -18.37 4.47 -0.57
CA GLU A 67 -19.40 4.03 -1.53
C GLU A 67 -20.21 2.81 -1.05
N GLY A 68 -19.60 1.92 -0.25
CA GLY A 68 -20.27 0.73 0.28
C GLY A 68 -20.68 -0.32 -0.74
N THR A 69 -20.34 -0.15 -2.02
CA THR A 69 -20.56 -1.16 -3.06
C THR A 69 -19.43 -2.18 -3.06
N PRO A 70 -19.71 -3.47 -3.36
CA PRO A 70 -18.68 -4.50 -3.37
C PRO A 70 -17.49 -4.14 -4.28
N LEU A 71 -16.30 -4.47 -3.78
CA LEU A 71 -15.06 -4.40 -4.55
C LEU A 71 -14.79 -5.75 -5.21
N PRO A 72 -14.10 -5.80 -6.36
CA PRO A 72 -13.68 -7.05 -6.97
C PRO A 72 -12.62 -7.75 -6.13
N ALA A 73 -12.43 -9.05 -6.36
CA ALA A 73 -11.32 -9.78 -5.75
C ALA A 73 -9.97 -9.26 -6.25
N LEU A 74 -8.99 -9.20 -5.34
CA LEU A 74 -7.60 -8.88 -5.68
C LEU A 74 -6.77 -10.15 -5.83
N ARG A 75 -5.86 -10.16 -6.79
CA ARG A 75 -4.88 -11.22 -6.99
C ARG A 75 -3.58 -10.99 -6.23
N GLY A 76 -3.26 -9.75 -5.95
CA GLY A 76 -2.06 -9.38 -5.20
C GLY A 76 -1.95 -7.89 -4.97
N CYS A 77 -0.98 -7.52 -4.14
CA CYS A 77 -0.62 -6.14 -3.90
C CYS A 77 0.90 -5.97 -3.97
N ILE A 78 1.35 -4.85 -4.53
CA ILE A 78 2.78 -4.54 -4.65
C ILE A 78 3.02 -3.16 -4.04
N ASP A 79 3.77 -3.15 -2.96
CA ASP A 79 4.21 -1.94 -2.28
C ASP A 79 5.65 -1.60 -2.64
N PHE A 80 5.85 -0.43 -3.20
CA PHE A 80 7.17 0.14 -3.40
C PHE A 80 7.39 1.25 -2.35
N TYR A 81 8.17 0.94 -1.33
CA TYR A 81 8.66 1.88 -0.31
C TYR A 81 7.59 2.81 0.28
N GLY A 82 6.38 2.31 0.54
CA GLY A 82 5.31 3.08 1.17
C GLY A 82 5.58 3.33 2.67
N PRO A 83 5.20 4.50 3.21
CA PRO A 83 5.12 4.70 4.66
C PRO A 83 4.08 3.76 5.27
N THR A 84 4.40 3.16 6.41
CA THR A 84 3.55 2.13 7.03
C THR A 84 3.13 2.45 8.46
N HIS A 85 3.93 3.28 9.16
CA HIS A 85 3.67 3.76 10.50
C HIS A 85 4.09 5.24 10.61
N LEU A 86 3.14 6.15 10.43
CA LEU A 86 3.43 7.56 10.21
C LEU A 86 4.15 8.23 11.39
N GLU A 87 3.78 7.91 12.63
CA GLU A 87 4.46 8.45 13.81
C GLU A 87 5.95 8.04 13.83
N GLN A 88 6.26 6.81 13.38
CA GLN A 88 7.62 6.26 13.43
C GLN A 88 8.51 6.69 12.27
N MET A 89 8.02 7.46 11.32
CA MET A 89 8.84 8.05 10.25
C MET A 89 10.00 8.89 10.79
N ASN A 90 9.88 9.42 12.01
CA ASN A 90 10.89 10.28 12.62
C ASN A 90 11.99 9.54 13.41
N TYR A 91 11.92 8.20 13.51
CA TYR A 91 12.85 7.42 14.35
C TYR A 91 14.11 7.01 13.61
N GLU A 92 14.12 7.15 12.30
CA GLU A 92 15.28 6.92 11.45
C GLU A 92 15.66 8.19 10.70
N PRO A 93 16.94 8.33 10.29
CA PRO A 93 17.38 9.48 9.51
C PRO A 93 16.64 9.59 8.17
N SER A 94 16.15 10.78 7.87
CA SER A 94 15.55 11.13 6.58
C SER A 94 15.97 12.53 6.16
N LEU A 95 16.00 12.80 4.87
CA LEU A 95 16.18 14.15 4.31
C LEU A 95 14.87 14.91 4.20
N VAL A 96 13.73 14.24 4.44
CA VAL A 96 12.40 14.83 4.45
C VAL A 96 12.00 15.11 5.89
N GLU A 97 11.41 16.27 6.14
CA GLU A 97 10.78 16.58 7.41
C GLU A 97 9.45 15.81 7.52
N HIS A 98 9.35 14.95 8.54
CA HIS A 98 8.17 14.11 8.78
C HIS A 98 7.33 14.59 9.97
N ARG A 99 7.73 15.69 10.59
CA ARG A 99 7.02 16.35 11.69
C ARG A 99 6.39 17.65 11.23
N GLY A 100 5.51 18.16 12.05
CA GLY A 100 4.88 19.45 11.81
C GLY A 100 3.69 19.37 10.86
N GLU A 101 2.85 20.38 10.95
CA GLU A 101 1.55 20.48 10.27
C GLU A 101 1.65 20.53 8.73
N HIS A 102 2.83 20.89 8.20
CA HIS A 102 3.08 21.00 6.76
C HIS A 102 3.93 19.85 6.20
N SER A 103 4.36 18.91 7.04
CA SER A 103 5.00 17.69 6.55
C SER A 103 4.01 16.83 5.76
N PRO A 104 4.48 15.90 4.91
CA PRO A 104 3.59 14.99 4.20
C PRO A 104 2.63 14.26 5.16
N GLU A 105 3.14 13.73 6.26
CA GLU A 105 2.38 13.02 7.29
C GLU A 105 1.47 13.97 8.07
N GLY A 106 1.94 15.18 8.37
CA GLY A 106 1.14 16.21 9.03
C GLY A 106 -0.09 16.60 8.18
N LEU A 107 0.09 16.78 6.90
CA LEU A 107 -1.02 17.05 5.96
C LEU A 107 -1.96 15.84 5.87
N GLU A 108 -1.43 14.62 5.88
CA GLU A 108 -2.21 13.38 5.84
C GLU A 108 -3.16 13.27 7.04
N ILE A 109 -2.72 13.69 8.23
CA ILE A 109 -3.53 13.67 9.45
C ILE A 109 -4.36 14.93 9.66
N GLY A 110 -4.42 15.83 8.67
CA GLY A 110 -5.30 17.01 8.70
C GLY A 110 -4.64 18.29 9.21
N GLY A 111 -3.32 18.44 9.05
CA GLY A 111 -2.58 19.67 9.39
C GLY A 111 -2.12 19.72 10.85
N TYR A 112 -1.66 18.60 11.40
CA TYR A 112 -1.10 18.51 12.76
C TYR A 112 0.30 17.94 12.76
N ASP A 113 1.09 18.23 13.78
CA ASP A 113 2.34 17.49 14.04
C ASP A 113 2.01 16.04 14.46
N VAL A 114 2.61 15.06 13.80
CA VAL A 114 2.35 13.63 14.05
C VAL A 114 2.74 13.20 15.47
N VAL A 115 3.71 13.89 16.09
CA VAL A 115 4.16 13.60 17.45
C VAL A 115 3.16 14.16 18.49
N ASP A 116 2.51 15.28 18.17
CA ASP A 116 1.47 15.86 19.03
C ASP A 116 0.12 15.12 18.90
N LYS A 117 -0.07 14.38 17.80
CA LYS A 117 -1.28 13.62 17.49
C LYS A 117 -1.00 12.17 17.13
N PRO A 118 -0.31 11.40 18.00
CA PRO A 118 0.13 10.04 17.68
C PRO A 118 -1.02 9.08 17.35
N GLU A 119 -2.18 9.27 17.99
CA GLU A 119 -3.37 8.46 17.70
C GLU A 119 -3.92 8.71 16.29
N LEU A 120 -3.88 9.95 15.81
CA LEU A 120 -4.28 10.27 14.44
C LEU A 120 -3.26 9.72 13.45
N ALA A 121 -1.98 9.90 13.71
CA ALA A 121 -0.90 9.34 12.90
C ALA A 121 -1.02 7.81 12.79
N TYR A 122 -1.28 7.11 13.89
CA TYR A 122 -1.52 5.68 13.90
C TYR A 122 -2.75 5.29 13.08
N ARG A 123 -3.86 6.01 13.22
CA ARG A 123 -5.09 5.79 12.45
C ARG A 123 -4.93 6.04 10.96
N CYS A 124 -3.93 6.81 10.54
CA CYS A 124 -3.58 7.00 9.14
C CYS A 124 -2.52 6.00 8.66
N SER A 125 -2.08 5.08 9.49
CA SER A 125 -1.00 4.12 9.20
C SER A 125 -1.56 2.78 8.74
N PRO A 126 -1.04 2.16 7.65
CA PRO A 126 -1.45 0.82 7.19
C PRO A 126 -1.41 -0.25 8.29
N VAL A 127 -0.37 -0.24 9.14
CA VAL A 127 -0.21 -1.22 10.23
C VAL A 127 -1.37 -1.27 11.23
N ALA A 128 -2.18 -0.19 11.31
CA ALA A 128 -3.35 -0.12 12.18
C ALA A 128 -4.53 -0.97 11.70
N TYR A 129 -4.54 -1.37 10.45
CA TYR A 129 -5.70 -1.98 9.81
C TYR A 129 -5.59 -3.49 9.61
N PHE A 130 -4.40 -4.07 9.58
CA PHE A 130 -4.23 -5.51 9.49
C PHE A 130 -4.65 -6.23 10.77
N LYS A 131 -5.36 -7.35 10.63
CA LYS A 131 -5.91 -8.15 11.73
C LYS A 131 -5.21 -9.52 11.80
N GLU A 132 -5.23 -10.15 12.99
CA GLU A 132 -4.68 -11.48 13.13
C GLU A 132 -5.34 -12.48 12.18
N ARG A 133 -4.50 -13.22 11.44
CA ARG A 133 -4.92 -14.23 10.44
C ARG A 133 -5.88 -13.69 9.38
N GLN A 134 -5.78 -12.39 9.09
CA GLN A 134 -6.57 -11.82 8.00
C GLN A 134 -6.17 -12.49 6.69
N ASN A 135 -7.16 -12.97 5.96
CA ASN A 135 -6.95 -13.46 4.60
C ASN A 135 -6.79 -12.24 3.68
N ILE A 136 -5.62 -12.08 3.13
CA ILE A 136 -5.31 -11.07 2.11
C ILE A 136 -4.68 -11.77 0.91
N PRO A 137 -4.80 -11.21 -0.31
CA PRO A 137 -4.02 -11.70 -1.43
C PRO A 137 -2.51 -11.55 -1.16
N PRO A 138 -1.64 -12.27 -1.90
CA PRO A 138 -0.20 -12.13 -1.77
C PRO A 138 0.27 -10.68 -1.80
N LEU A 139 1.21 -10.34 -0.93
CA LEU A 139 1.81 -9.01 -0.84
C LEU A 139 3.30 -9.07 -1.17
N LEU A 140 3.74 -8.24 -2.11
CA LEU A 140 5.13 -7.99 -2.43
C LEU A 140 5.54 -6.61 -1.92
N ILE A 141 6.59 -6.55 -1.11
CA ILE A 141 7.17 -5.31 -0.59
C ILE A 141 8.58 -5.13 -1.18
N LEU A 142 8.87 -3.97 -1.73
CA LEU A 142 10.16 -3.60 -2.30
C LEU A 142 10.62 -2.26 -1.71
N HIS A 143 11.81 -2.21 -1.10
CA HIS A 143 12.33 -0.98 -0.49
C HIS A 143 13.81 -0.79 -0.74
N GLY A 144 14.22 0.45 -1.02
CA GLY A 144 15.62 0.82 -1.25
C GLY A 144 16.44 0.79 0.05
N SER A 145 17.61 0.15 0.01
CA SER A 145 18.46 0.06 1.21
C SER A 145 19.12 1.37 1.63
N LYS A 146 19.00 2.39 0.81
CA LYS A 146 19.55 3.75 1.04
C LYS A 146 18.47 4.81 0.88
N ASP A 147 17.21 4.44 1.10
CA ASP A 147 16.10 5.38 0.98
C ASP A 147 16.30 6.55 1.95
N THR A 148 16.39 7.74 1.39
CA THR A 148 16.64 9.00 2.12
C THR A 148 15.37 9.78 2.40
N GLN A 149 14.21 9.30 1.95
CA GLN A 149 12.93 9.97 2.15
C GLN A 149 12.02 9.15 3.05
N VAL A 150 11.66 7.92 2.66
CA VAL A 150 10.91 7.00 3.52
C VAL A 150 11.90 6.01 4.14
N PRO A 151 12.13 6.04 5.45
CA PRO A 151 13.11 5.15 6.08
C PRO A 151 12.83 3.68 5.79
N PHE A 152 13.88 2.90 5.52
CA PHE A 152 13.79 1.46 5.24
C PHE A 152 13.05 0.68 6.35
N GLY A 153 13.19 1.12 7.59
CA GLY A 153 12.50 0.56 8.75
C GLY A 153 10.98 0.56 8.62
N GLN A 154 10.39 1.42 7.79
CA GLN A 154 8.94 1.41 7.55
C GLN A 154 8.47 0.06 6.97
N SER A 155 9.17 -0.47 5.97
CA SER A 155 8.86 -1.79 5.43
C SER A 155 9.19 -2.93 6.40
N VAL A 156 10.23 -2.77 7.22
CA VAL A 156 10.55 -3.74 8.28
C VAL A 156 9.42 -3.80 9.31
N ILE A 157 8.94 -2.65 9.79
CA ILE A 157 7.82 -2.56 10.74
C ILE A 157 6.58 -3.28 10.18
N LEU A 158 6.23 -3.02 8.92
CA LEU A 158 5.09 -3.69 8.28
C LEU A 158 5.32 -5.21 8.21
N TYR A 159 6.46 -5.64 7.70
CA TYR A 159 6.77 -7.07 7.54
C TYR A 159 6.72 -7.82 8.86
N GLU A 160 7.35 -7.29 9.92
CA GLU A 160 7.31 -7.87 11.25
C GLU A 160 5.88 -7.91 11.80
N ARG A 161 5.13 -6.83 11.64
CA ARG A 161 3.73 -6.78 12.05
C ARG A 161 2.86 -7.83 11.36
N LEU A 162 3.02 -8.04 10.05
CA LEU A 162 2.29 -9.06 9.31
C LEU A 162 2.67 -10.48 9.78
N LYS A 163 3.93 -10.72 10.08
CA LYS A 163 4.40 -12.00 10.66
C LYS A 163 3.79 -12.27 12.04
N GLU A 164 3.78 -11.26 12.94
CA GLU A 164 3.13 -11.36 14.24
C GLU A 164 1.65 -11.72 14.10
N LEU A 165 0.96 -11.10 13.14
CA LEU A 165 -0.45 -11.32 12.83
C LEU A 165 -0.71 -12.63 12.08
N LYS A 166 0.35 -13.40 11.74
CA LYS A 166 0.27 -14.66 10.97
C LYS A 166 -0.42 -14.49 9.63
N ILE A 167 -0.06 -13.42 8.93
CA ILE A 167 -0.53 -13.10 7.58
C ILE A 167 0.52 -13.57 6.58
N ASP A 168 0.13 -14.45 5.69
CA ASP A 168 0.95 -14.97 4.58
C ASP A 168 0.05 -15.13 3.34
N PRO A 169 0.62 -15.11 2.10
CA PRO A 169 2.04 -14.95 1.78
C PRO A 169 2.47 -13.48 1.68
N VAL A 170 3.63 -13.17 2.25
CA VAL A 170 4.27 -11.85 2.17
C VAL A 170 5.72 -12.02 1.74
N GLU A 171 6.11 -11.36 0.66
CA GLU A 171 7.48 -11.29 0.17
C GLU A 171 8.07 -9.90 0.42
N PHE A 172 9.29 -9.83 0.95
CA PHE A 172 9.97 -8.57 1.19
C PHE A 172 11.38 -8.59 0.60
N TYR A 173 11.64 -7.66 -0.32
CA TYR A 173 12.92 -7.52 -1.00
C TYR A 173 13.56 -6.16 -0.71
N GLN A 174 14.80 -6.19 -0.25
CA GLN A 174 15.64 -5.01 -0.18
C GLN A 174 16.32 -4.77 -1.54
N VAL A 175 16.07 -3.61 -2.15
CA VAL A 175 16.76 -3.19 -3.37
C VAL A 175 18.07 -2.53 -2.99
N LYS A 176 19.16 -3.30 -3.06
CA LYS A 176 20.48 -2.89 -2.60
C LYS A 176 20.99 -1.65 -3.33
N GLY A 177 21.32 -0.61 -2.57
CA GLY A 177 21.89 0.65 -3.08
C GLY A 177 20.87 1.62 -3.64
N ALA A 178 19.59 1.22 -3.75
CA ALA A 178 18.53 2.13 -4.19
C ALA A 178 18.18 3.14 -3.10
N ASP A 179 17.92 4.36 -3.52
CA ASP A 179 17.33 5.44 -2.77
C ASP A 179 15.79 5.39 -2.93
N HIS A 180 15.08 6.46 -2.68
CA HIS A 180 13.64 6.59 -2.86
C HIS A 180 13.29 6.61 -4.34
N GLY A 181 12.96 5.47 -4.90
CA GLY A 181 12.70 5.31 -6.34
C GLY A 181 13.98 5.27 -7.20
N GLY A 182 13.85 5.76 -8.43
CA GLY A 182 14.94 5.86 -9.39
C GLY A 182 15.21 4.59 -10.20
N SER A 183 16.28 4.62 -10.99
CA SER A 183 16.56 3.63 -12.04
C SER A 183 16.76 2.21 -11.52
N LEU A 184 17.21 2.02 -10.28
CA LEU A 184 17.41 0.69 -9.68
C LEU A 184 16.10 -0.07 -9.49
N PHE A 185 14.97 0.62 -9.23
CA PHE A 185 13.65 -0.02 -9.19
C PHE A 185 13.14 -0.46 -10.56
N TRP A 186 13.71 0.08 -11.64
CA TRP A 186 13.34 -0.26 -13.02
C TRP A 186 14.40 -1.14 -13.71
N CYS A 187 15.41 -1.63 -12.98
CA CYS A 187 16.37 -2.57 -13.53
C CYS A 187 15.73 -3.94 -13.81
N GLN A 188 16.36 -4.74 -14.66
CA GLN A 188 15.81 -6.03 -15.09
C GLN A 188 15.53 -6.96 -13.90
N ALA A 189 16.43 -7.03 -12.94
CA ALA A 189 16.29 -7.92 -11.78
C ALA A 189 15.04 -7.59 -10.94
N VAL A 190 14.73 -6.30 -10.72
CA VAL A 190 13.52 -5.90 -9.98
C VAL A 190 12.26 -6.17 -10.81
N LYS A 191 12.31 -5.90 -12.12
CA LYS A 191 11.19 -6.24 -13.02
C LYS A 191 10.92 -7.74 -13.04
N ASP A 192 11.97 -8.58 -13.05
CA ASP A 192 11.82 -10.03 -13.02
C ASP A 192 11.13 -10.49 -11.72
N VAL A 193 11.52 -9.94 -10.56
CA VAL A 193 10.84 -10.22 -9.27
C VAL A 193 9.36 -9.87 -9.33
N VAL A 194 9.03 -8.68 -9.85
CA VAL A 194 7.63 -8.23 -9.97
C VAL A 194 6.82 -9.11 -10.94
N ILE A 195 7.40 -9.43 -12.10
CA ILE A 195 6.74 -10.26 -13.11
C ILE A 195 6.53 -11.68 -12.58
N ASP A 196 7.53 -12.26 -11.92
CA ASP A 196 7.44 -13.61 -11.33
C ASP A 196 6.39 -13.64 -10.21
N PHE A 197 6.31 -12.60 -9.38
CA PHE A 197 5.27 -12.46 -8.38
C PHE A 197 3.87 -12.43 -9.01
N ILE A 198 3.66 -11.59 -10.03
CA ILE A 198 2.37 -11.49 -10.74
C ILE A 198 2.00 -12.84 -11.36
N ASN A 199 2.94 -13.50 -12.05
CA ASN A 199 2.71 -14.79 -12.70
C ASN A 199 2.32 -15.89 -11.69
N ARG A 200 2.95 -15.94 -10.52
CA ARG A 200 2.57 -16.88 -9.45
C ARG A 200 1.15 -16.60 -8.96
N CYS A 201 0.81 -15.34 -8.69
CA CYS A 201 -0.53 -14.96 -8.23
C CYS A 201 -1.63 -15.29 -9.25
N VAL A 202 -1.36 -15.14 -10.55
CA VAL A 202 -2.31 -15.47 -11.61
C VAL A 202 -2.46 -16.98 -11.80
N SER A 203 -1.37 -17.74 -11.60
CA SER A 203 -1.32 -19.19 -11.84
C SER A 203 -1.81 -20.01 -10.65
N ASP A 204 -2.07 -19.40 -9.48
CA ASP A 204 -2.48 -20.11 -8.26
C ASP A 204 -3.94 -20.55 -8.36
N PRO A 205 -4.23 -21.87 -8.48
CA PRO A 205 -5.59 -22.37 -8.58
C PRO A 205 -6.40 -22.21 -7.28
N TYR A 206 -5.74 -22.12 -6.12
CA TYR A 206 -6.42 -21.97 -4.82
C TYR A 206 -7.10 -20.61 -4.66
N HIS A 207 -6.61 -19.57 -5.34
CA HIS A 207 -7.26 -18.26 -5.36
C HIS A 207 -8.59 -18.26 -6.13
N ASN A 208 -8.80 -19.22 -7.04
CA ASN A 208 -10.03 -19.34 -7.82
C ASN A 208 -11.17 -20.00 -7.04
N GLU A 209 -10.88 -20.79 -5.99
CA GLU A 209 -11.91 -21.50 -5.22
C GLU A 209 -12.48 -20.67 -4.05
N LEU A 210 -11.76 -19.66 -3.57
CA LEU A 210 -12.18 -18.80 -2.45
C LEU A 210 -13.28 -17.78 -2.81
N TYR A 211 -13.55 -17.57 -4.10
CA TYR A 211 -14.48 -16.56 -4.59
C TYR A 211 -15.68 -17.11 -5.39
N ILE A 212 -15.91 -18.43 -5.37
CA ILE A 212 -17.06 -19.07 -6.00
C ILE A 212 -18.02 -19.61 -4.92
N SER A 213 -18.50 -18.75 -4.05
CA SER A 213 -19.60 -19.12 -3.14
C SER A 213 -20.58 -17.99 -2.96
#